data_0215e59bf6537ffecd5d62e26b01429a
#
_entry.id   0215e59bf6537ffecd5d62e26b01429a
#
_cell.length_a   1.000
_cell.length_b   1.000
_cell.length_c   1.000
_cell.angle_alpha   90.00
_cell.angle_beta   90.00
_cell.angle_gamma   90.00
#
_symmetry.space_group_name_H-M   'P 1'
#
loop_
_entity.id
_entity.type
_entity.pdbx_description
1 polymer ?
#
loop_
_entity_poly.entity_id
_entity_poly.type
_entity_poly.pdbx_seq_one_letter_code
_entity_poly.pdbx_strand_id
1 'polypeptide(L)'
;LDRSSAASDVYKRQGAGGVIIITTKKGQEGKSKITYNGSIGASMNANFPQFMNGPQFAYYYNMADMMDKMANGSISNISQYNPVFTKANVEAMLNGDPTDGWDNVNYIDKVFGTGINQKHNVTIQGGSDKMRYFASVGYLGQKGNIDNFSYKRYNLRTNLETQLAKNFQLSLGIAGNVGKRETPGYASGGTDSNSELGEQGWLSVAHQTIMMHPYLPETYDGLYSATTQNNTSLPNSPLAAIYESGYKHTNSFDLQTNISLQYNVPWVKGLSVKVTGAYDYTTSHNKNLNTPYSTY
;
A
#
# COMPACT_ATOMS: atom_id res chain seq x y z
N LEU A 1 -38.49 -18.08 23.94
CA LEU A 1 -37.19 -18.42 24.56
C LEU A 1 -36.30 -18.99 23.51
N ASP A 2 -35.32 -18.21 23.15
CA ASP A 2 -34.40 -18.42 22.04
C ASP A 2 -33.43 -19.57 22.35
N ARG A 3 -33.68 -20.74 21.70
CA ARG A 3 -32.83 -21.93 21.85
C ARG A 3 -31.49 -21.83 21.12
N SER A 4 -31.25 -20.75 20.38
CA SER A 4 -29.96 -20.52 19.69
C SER A 4 -28.85 -20.08 20.68
N SER A 5 -29.20 -19.58 21.84
CA SER A 5 -28.26 -19.13 22.85
C SER A 5 -27.48 -20.27 23.51
N ALA A 6 -28.08 -21.44 23.72
CA ALA A 6 -27.41 -22.55 24.39
C ALA A 6 -26.28 -23.19 23.56
N ALA A 7 -26.47 -23.34 22.25
CA ALA A 7 -25.40 -23.83 21.33
C ALA A 7 -24.28 -22.80 21.19
N SER A 8 -24.61 -21.50 21.18
CA SER A 8 -23.67 -20.40 21.18
C SER A 8 -22.83 -20.36 22.47
N ASP A 9 -23.43 -20.66 23.62
CA ASP A 9 -22.73 -20.62 24.91
C ASP A 9 -21.76 -21.79 25.12
N VAL A 10 -22.06 -22.97 24.55
CA VAL A 10 -21.11 -24.11 24.55
C VAL A 10 -19.89 -23.79 23.69
N TYR A 11 -20.06 -23.13 22.56
CA TYR A 11 -18.96 -22.73 21.67
C TYR A 11 -18.09 -21.62 22.30
N LYS A 12 -18.69 -20.67 23.02
CA LYS A 12 -18.00 -19.58 23.71
C LYS A 12 -17.07 -20.05 24.83
N ARG A 13 -17.33 -21.19 25.44
CA ARG A 13 -16.48 -21.75 26.52
C ARG A 13 -15.19 -22.40 26.03
N GLN A 14 -15.08 -22.67 24.73
CA GLN A 14 -13.87 -23.26 24.14
C GLN A 14 -12.83 -22.24 23.67
N GLY A 15 -13.16 -20.95 23.65
CA GLY A 15 -12.27 -19.87 23.23
C GLY A 15 -11.81 -19.02 24.40
N ALA A 16 -10.67 -19.30 25.00
CA ALA A 16 -10.07 -18.50 26.06
C ALA A 16 -9.77 -17.03 25.68
N GLY A 17 -9.82 -16.69 24.38
CA GLY A 17 -9.56 -15.35 23.83
C GLY A 17 -10.79 -14.61 23.25
N GLY A 18 -12.01 -15.16 23.41
CA GLY A 18 -13.21 -14.60 22.77
C GLY A 18 -13.41 -15.11 21.33
N VAL A 19 -14.64 -14.98 20.81
CA VAL A 19 -15.03 -15.40 19.46
C VAL A 19 -15.63 -14.22 18.71
N ILE A 20 -15.11 -13.91 17.54
CA ILE A 20 -15.68 -12.94 16.60
C ILE A 20 -16.51 -13.71 15.59
N ILE A 21 -17.84 -13.55 15.63
CA ILE A 21 -18.74 -14.17 14.66
C ILE A 21 -19.03 -13.14 13.55
N ILE A 22 -18.59 -13.41 12.33
CA ILE A 22 -18.88 -12.60 11.15
C ILE A 22 -20.03 -13.21 10.39
N THR A 23 -21.17 -12.54 10.34
CA THR A 23 -22.30 -12.94 9.50
C THR A 23 -22.28 -12.15 8.21
N THR A 24 -22.19 -12.84 7.08
CA THR A 24 -22.21 -12.21 5.75
C THR A 24 -23.63 -11.81 5.35
N LYS A 25 -23.73 -10.76 4.51
CA LYS A 25 -25.04 -10.34 3.98
C LYS A 25 -25.69 -11.48 3.19
N LYS A 26 -26.95 -11.70 3.47
CA LYS A 26 -27.81 -12.69 2.80
C LYS A 26 -28.84 -11.97 1.94
N GLY A 27 -29.43 -12.70 0.99
CA GLY A 27 -30.60 -12.24 0.25
C GLY A 27 -31.80 -11.99 1.18
N GLN A 28 -32.62 -11.05 0.82
CA GLN A 28 -33.89 -10.75 1.51
C GLN A 28 -35.05 -11.10 0.60
N GLU A 29 -36.18 -11.50 1.20
CA GLU A 29 -37.42 -11.69 0.50
C GLU A 29 -37.93 -10.36 -0.07
N GLY A 30 -38.41 -10.40 -1.31
CA GLY A 30 -38.94 -9.24 -1.99
C GLY A 30 -38.38 -9.06 -3.41
N LYS A 31 -38.78 -7.95 -4.03
CA LYS A 31 -38.29 -7.58 -5.38
C LYS A 31 -36.78 -7.40 -5.38
N SER A 32 -36.16 -7.74 -6.49
CA SER A 32 -34.72 -7.51 -6.70
C SER A 32 -34.38 -6.04 -6.50
N LYS A 33 -33.38 -5.79 -5.63
CA LYS A 33 -32.84 -4.45 -5.36
C LYS A 33 -31.38 -4.39 -5.79
N ILE A 34 -31.09 -3.46 -6.69
CA ILE A 34 -29.72 -3.15 -7.09
C ILE A 34 -29.27 -1.91 -6.34
N THR A 35 -28.06 -1.95 -5.79
CA THR A 35 -27.47 -0.80 -5.08
C THR A 35 -26.05 -0.61 -5.60
N TYR A 36 -25.71 0.63 -5.93
CA TYR A 36 -24.35 1.05 -6.23
C TYR A 36 -23.83 1.94 -5.13
N ASN A 37 -22.59 1.68 -4.70
CA ASN A 37 -21.86 2.55 -3.79
C ASN A 37 -20.51 2.84 -4.42
N GLY A 38 -20.21 4.13 -4.61
CA GLY A 38 -18.94 4.59 -5.15
C GLY A 38 -18.31 5.64 -4.25
N SER A 39 -17.00 5.64 -4.17
CA SER A 39 -16.22 6.71 -3.55
C SER A 39 -14.91 6.93 -4.28
N ILE A 40 -14.52 8.18 -4.41
CA ILE A 40 -13.23 8.62 -4.92
C ILE A 40 -12.66 9.59 -3.90
N GLY A 41 -11.39 9.41 -3.57
CA GLY A 41 -10.67 10.25 -2.61
C GLY A 41 -9.25 10.52 -3.07
N ALA A 42 -8.73 11.67 -2.70
CA ALA A 42 -7.32 12.00 -2.82
C ALA A 42 -6.62 11.71 -1.49
N SER A 43 -5.43 11.16 -1.56
CA SER A 43 -4.56 10.90 -0.42
C SER A 43 -3.29 11.70 -0.59
N MET A 44 -3.05 12.64 0.31
CA MET A 44 -1.85 13.47 0.30
C MET A 44 -1.26 13.55 1.70
N ASN A 45 0.00 13.87 1.78
CA ASN A 45 0.62 14.11 3.07
C ASN A 45 0.10 15.43 3.65
N ALA A 46 -0.38 15.38 4.89
CA ALA A 46 -0.98 16.56 5.55
C ALA A 46 0.06 17.62 5.90
N ASN A 47 1.27 17.19 6.23
CA ASN A 47 2.37 18.08 6.59
C ASN A 47 3.72 17.40 6.38
N PHE A 48 4.68 18.14 5.82
CA PHE A 48 6.08 17.76 5.79
C PHE A 48 6.90 18.75 6.63
N PRO A 49 7.99 18.28 7.26
CA PRO A 49 9.01 19.22 7.79
C PRO A 49 9.49 20.13 6.67
N GLN A 50 9.77 21.37 7.01
CA GLN A 50 10.42 22.28 6.07
C GLN A 50 11.91 21.96 6.05
N PHE A 51 12.42 21.62 4.89
CA PHE A 51 13.84 21.39 4.67
C PHE A 51 14.51 22.65 4.12
N MET A 52 15.81 22.76 4.33
CA MET A 52 16.62 23.82 3.72
C MET A 52 16.62 23.67 2.21
N ASN A 53 16.53 24.78 1.50
CA ASN A 53 16.80 24.84 0.07
C ASN A 53 18.31 24.83 -0.23
N GLY A 54 18.72 24.72 -1.50
CA GLY A 54 20.12 24.64 -1.91
C GLY A 54 20.98 25.77 -1.35
N PRO A 55 20.64 27.05 -1.57
CA PRO A 55 21.37 28.21 -1.00
C PRO A 55 21.45 28.21 0.53
N GLN A 56 20.37 27.86 1.22
CA GLN A 56 20.35 27.75 2.69
C GLN A 56 21.28 26.63 3.18
N PHE A 57 21.24 25.48 2.51
CA PHE A 57 22.14 24.36 2.80
C PHE A 57 23.59 24.79 2.66
N ALA A 58 23.96 25.42 1.54
CA ALA A 58 25.30 25.89 1.27
C ALA A 58 25.79 26.89 2.35
N TYR A 59 24.93 27.82 2.75
CA TYR A 59 25.24 28.78 3.79
C TYR A 59 25.53 28.14 5.15
N TYR A 60 24.63 27.29 5.63
CA TYR A 60 24.80 26.65 6.92
C TYR A 60 25.93 25.63 6.93
N TYR A 61 26.14 24.90 5.80
CA TYR A 61 27.26 23.99 5.65
C TYR A 61 28.59 24.73 5.76
N ASN A 62 28.76 25.83 5.00
CA ASN A 62 29.97 26.65 5.07
C ASN A 62 30.20 27.19 6.49
N MET A 63 29.13 27.60 7.19
CA MET A 63 29.25 28.07 8.58
C MET A 63 29.74 26.96 9.51
N ALA A 64 29.18 25.77 9.40
CA ALA A 64 29.61 24.62 10.20
C ALA A 64 31.03 24.19 9.90
N ASP A 65 31.42 24.09 8.62
CA ASP A 65 32.78 23.75 8.19
C ASP A 65 33.82 24.79 8.70
N MET A 66 33.44 26.06 8.63
CA MET A 66 34.30 27.14 9.17
C MET A 66 34.50 26.99 10.69
N MET A 67 33.40 26.73 11.43
CA MET A 67 33.48 26.53 12.88
C MET A 67 34.30 25.29 13.25
N ASP A 68 34.16 24.21 12.54
CA ASP A 68 34.94 22.99 12.75
C ASP A 68 36.43 23.22 12.48
N LYS A 69 36.78 23.94 11.39
CA LYS A 69 38.17 24.31 11.06
C LYS A 69 38.80 25.25 12.06
N MET A 70 38.01 26.15 12.65
CA MET A 70 38.48 26.99 13.77
C MET A 70 38.66 26.17 15.04
N ALA A 71 37.74 25.30 15.38
CA ALA A 71 37.79 24.49 16.59
C ALA A 71 38.97 23.51 16.61
N ASN A 72 39.29 22.92 15.46
CA ASN A 72 40.40 21.97 15.32
C ASN A 72 41.74 22.63 15.01
N GLY A 73 41.80 23.98 14.92
CA GLY A 73 43.02 24.74 14.69
C GLY A 73 43.52 24.77 13.25
N SER A 74 42.73 24.28 12.28
CA SER A 74 43.08 24.32 10.86
C SER A 74 43.11 25.74 10.30
N ILE A 75 42.33 26.65 10.87
CA ILE A 75 42.38 28.11 10.65
C ILE A 75 42.37 28.83 12.00
N SER A 76 43.02 29.96 12.07
CA SER A 76 43.10 30.78 13.28
C SER A 76 42.19 32.01 13.25
N ASN A 77 41.69 32.38 12.09
CA ASN A 77 40.73 33.48 11.93
C ASN A 77 39.88 33.28 10.67
N ILE A 78 38.76 33.99 10.59
CA ILE A 78 37.77 33.89 9.51
C ILE A 78 38.34 34.23 8.14
N SER A 79 39.33 35.11 8.06
CA SER A 79 39.89 35.49 6.75
C SER A 79 40.69 34.38 6.06
N GLN A 80 41.04 33.34 6.80
CA GLN A 80 41.69 32.12 6.26
C GLN A 80 40.72 31.09 5.75
N TYR A 81 39.42 31.30 5.96
CA TYR A 81 38.41 30.36 5.54
C TYR A 81 38.19 30.40 4.03
N ASN A 82 38.34 29.26 3.39
CA ASN A 82 37.94 29.02 2.01
C ASN A 82 36.65 28.21 1.99
N PRO A 83 35.52 28.78 1.53
CA PRO A 83 34.23 28.11 1.59
C PRO A 83 34.17 26.90 0.66
N VAL A 84 33.52 25.85 1.12
CA VAL A 84 33.23 24.67 0.34
C VAL A 84 32.28 25.01 -0.80
N PHE A 85 31.21 25.75 -0.50
CA PHE A 85 30.30 26.31 -1.49
C PHE A 85 30.69 27.78 -1.75
N THR A 86 31.19 28.03 -2.94
CA THR A 86 31.58 29.40 -3.36
C THR A 86 30.37 30.26 -3.65
N LYS A 87 30.55 31.58 -3.75
CA LYS A 87 29.48 32.48 -4.17
C LYS A 87 28.91 32.10 -5.56
N ALA A 88 29.78 31.69 -6.49
CA ALA A 88 29.35 31.23 -7.82
C ALA A 88 28.46 29.99 -7.75
N ASN A 89 28.77 29.01 -6.86
CA ASN A 89 27.92 27.85 -6.68
C ASN A 89 26.53 28.24 -6.14
N VAL A 90 26.47 29.16 -5.19
CA VAL A 90 25.19 29.65 -4.63
C VAL A 90 24.39 30.41 -5.70
N GLU A 91 25.03 31.21 -6.55
CA GLU A 91 24.38 31.88 -7.67
C GLU A 91 23.86 30.90 -8.71
N ALA A 92 24.61 29.82 -9.03
CA ALA A 92 24.16 28.73 -9.90
C ALA A 92 22.93 28.02 -9.33
N MET A 93 22.92 27.70 -8.03
CA MET A 93 21.74 27.14 -7.34
C MET A 93 20.52 28.05 -7.43
N LEU A 94 20.70 29.36 -7.28
CA LEU A 94 19.61 30.35 -7.37
C LEU A 94 19.05 30.47 -8.80
N ASN A 95 19.92 30.33 -9.80
CA ASN A 95 19.54 30.40 -11.20
C ASN A 95 18.85 29.09 -11.67
N GLY A 96 19.07 27.98 -10.96
CA GLY A 96 18.50 26.68 -11.27
C GLY A 96 18.99 26.14 -12.61
N ASP A 97 20.28 26.29 -12.93
CA ASP A 97 20.88 25.76 -14.14
C ASP A 97 21.54 24.40 -13.85
N PRO A 98 20.87 23.29 -14.17
CA PRO A 98 21.40 21.96 -13.91
C PRO A 98 22.62 21.59 -14.75
N THR A 99 22.97 22.36 -15.79
CA THR A 99 24.13 22.09 -16.66
C THR A 99 25.45 22.25 -15.95
N ASP A 100 25.48 23.08 -14.89
CA ASP A 100 26.67 23.26 -14.05
C ASP A 100 26.74 22.27 -12.87
N GLY A 101 25.78 21.32 -12.79
CA GLY A 101 25.67 20.35 -11.69
C GLY A 101 25.11 20.96 -10.39
N TRP A 102 24.56 22.16 -10.43
CA TRP A 102 23.95 22.86 -9.30
C TRP A 102 22.50 23.20 -9.59
N ASP A 103 21.64 22.99 -8.59
CA ASP A 103 20.20 23.29 -8.70
C ASP A 103 19.65 23.64 -7.31
N ASN A 104 18.35 23.87 -7.25
CA ASN A 104 17.63 24.12 -6.01
C ASN A 104 16.34 23.27 -5.98
N VAL A 105 16.53 21.98 -5.76
CA VAL A 105 15.47 20.96 -5.88
C VAL A 105 14.82 20.70 -4.54
N ASN A 106 13.48 20.75 -4.51
CA ASN A 106 12.70 20.20 -3.41
C ASN A 106 12.36 18.72 -3.72
N TYR A 107 13.21 17.81 -3.26
CA TYR A 107 13.02 16.38 -3.48
C TYR A 107 11.74 15.82 -2.85
N ILE A 108 11.21 16.46 -1.80
CA ILE A 108 9.92 16.07 -1.22
C ILE A 108 8.81 16.25 -2.25
N ASP A 109 8.76 17.41 -2.91
CA ASP A 109 7.73 17.70 -3.92
C ASP A 109 7.90 16.86 -5.20
N LYS A 110 9.13 16.40 -5.49
CA LYS A 110 9.41 15.53 -6.65
C LYS A 110 9.01 14.08 -6.42
N VAL A 111 9.11 13.60 -5.19
CA VAL A 111 8.84 12.20 -4.83
C VAL A 111 7.41 12.01 -4.34
N PHE A 112 6.91 12.94 -3.53
CA PHE A 112 5.59 12.81 -2.92
C PHE A 112 4.53 13.65 -3.65
N GLY A 113 3.68 12.97 -4.37
CA GLY A 113 2.52 13.55 -5.03
C GLY A 113 1.21 13.28 -4.29
N THR A 114 0.14 13.27 -5.06
CA THR A 114 -1.21 12.95 -4.60
C THR A 114 -1.60 11.56 -5.06
N GLY A 115 -1.88 10.69 -4.13
CA GLY A 115 -2.47 9.38 -4.37
C GLY A 115 -3.96 9.50 -4.64
N ILE A 116 -4.50 8.56 -5.43
CA ILE A 116 -5.94 8.49 -5.73
C ILE A 116 -6.46 7.14 -5.27
N ASN A 117 -7.51 7.19 -4.45
CA ASN A 117 -8.22 6.02 -3.98
C ASN A 117 -9.63 6.02 -4.55
N GLN A 118 -10.03 4.92 -5.18
CA GLN A 118 -11.39 4.76 -5.70
C GLN A 118 -11.94 3.40 -5.31
N LYS A 119 -13.21 3.40 -4.94
CA LYS A 119 -13.94 2.20 -4.56
C LYS A 119 -15.30 2.22 -5.21
N HIS A 120 -15.64 1.14 -5.88
CA HIS A 120 -16.93 0.94 -6.53
C HIS A 120 -17.49 -0.40 -6.14
N ASN A 121 -18.74 -0.47 -5.75
CA ASN A 121 -19.39 -1.70 -5.36
C ASN A 121 -20.84 -1.71 -5.86
N VAL A 122 -21.18 -2.74 -6.61
CA VAL A 122 -22.54 -3.03 -7.05
C VAL A 122 -23.03 -4.24 -6.30
N THR A 123 -24.22 -4.16 -5.75
CA THR A 123 -24.88 -5.28 -5.08
C THR A 123 -26.27 -5.50 -5.68
N ILE A 124 -26.65 -6.76 -5.82
CA ILE A 124 -28.02 -7.16 -6.13
C ILE A 124 -28.48 -8.16 -5.07
N GLN A 125 -29.66 -7.95 -4.55
CA GLN A 125 -30.30 -8.87 -3.61
C GLN A 125 -31.80 -8.94 -3.86
N GLY A 126 -32.37 -10.09 -3.56
CA GLY A 126 -33.80 -10.31 -3.71
C GLY A 126 -34.15 -11.74 -3.36
N GLY A 127 -35.40 -12.11 -3.59
CA GLY A 127 -35.85 -13.47 -3.41
C GLY A 127 -37.33 -13.63 -3.12
N SER A 128 -37.70 -14.84 -2.92
CA SER A 128 -39.02 -15.26 -2.48
C SER A 128 -38.93 -16.06 -1.18
N ASP A 129 -40.06 -16.59 -0.71
CA ASP A 129 -40.12 -17.55 0.39
C ASP A 129 -39.25 -18.79 0.17
N LYS A 130 -39.06 -19.20 -1.11
CA LYS A 130 -38.33 -20.40 -1.49
C LYS A 130 -36.88 -20.18 -1.87
N MET A 131 -36.51 -18.99 -2.31
CA MET A 131 -35.15 -18.70 -2.77
C MET A 131 -34.78 -17.28 -2.45
N ARG A 132 -33.62 -17.07 -1.84
CA ARG A 132 -33.03 -15.76 -1.56
C ARG A 132 -31.63 -15.70 -2.10
N TYR A 133 -31.29 -14.60 -2.72
CA TYR A 133 -29.96 -14.40 -3.30
C TYR A 133 -29.40 -13.04 -2.98
N PHE A 134 -28.10 -13.01 -2.88
CA PHE A 134 -27.27 -11.83 -2.78
C PHE A 134 -26.05 -12.00 -3.68
N ALA A 135 -25.76 -11.03 -4.50
CA ALA A 135 -24.51 -10.96 -5.26
C ALA A 135 -23.91 -9.57 -5.16
N SER A 136 -22.60 -9.48 -5.10
CA SER A 136 -21.90 -8.20 -5.15
C SER A 136 -20.61 -8.31 -5.96
N VAL A 137 -20.32 -7.25 -6.71
CA VAL A 137 -19.06 -7.05 -7.43
C VAL A 137 -18.46 -5.74 -6.94
N GLY A 138 -17.20 -5.79 -6.56
CA GLY A 138 -16.47 -4.62 -6.06
C GLY A 138 -15.15 -4.42 -6.77
N TYR A 139 -14.77 -3.16 -6.91
CA TYR A 139 -13.47 -2.70 -7.37
C TYR A 139 -12.88 -1.74 -6.35
N LEU A 140 -11.61 -1.93 -6.02
CA LEU A 140 -10.78 -1.01 -5.26
C LEU A 140 -9.55 -0.70 -6.08
N GLY A 141 -9.31 0.59 -6.36
CA GLY A 141 -8.09 1.08 -6.99
C GLY A 141 -7.41 2.09 -6.07
N GLN A 142 -6.13 1.90 -5.84
CA GLN A 142 -5.31 2.79 -5.03
C GLN A 142 -4.03 3.09 -5.80
N LYS A 143 -3.82 4.36 -6.13
CA LYS A 143 -2.53 4.90 -6.57
C LYS A 143 -1.88 5.53 -5.34
N GLY A 144 -0.63 5.15 -5.05
CA GLY A 144 0.15 5.73 -3.96
C GLY A 144 0.44 7.22 -4.21
N ASN A 145 0.87 7.90 -3.17
CA ASN A 145 1.41 9.25 -3.24
C ASN A 145 2.87 9.30 -3.74
N ILE A 146 3.50 8.16 -3.93
CA ILE A 146 4.76 7.97 -4.65
C ILE A 146 4.45 7.22 -5.93
N ASP A 147 5.05 7.62 -7.05
CA ASP A 147 4.82 6.99 -8.34
C ASP A 147 5.29 5.52 -8.35
N ASN A 148 4.70 4.73 -9.23
CA ASN A 148 4.92 3.29 -9.37
C ASN A 148 4.49 2.44 -8.17
N PHE A 149 3.77 3.03 -7.19
CA PHE A 149 3.10 2.28 -6.13
C PHE A 149 1.60 2.23 -6.41
N SER A 150 1.08 1.06 -6.71
CA SER A 150 -0.36 0.90 -6.96
C SER A 150 -0.90 -0.42 -6.42
N TYR A 151 -2.19 -0.41 -6.09
CA TYR A 151 -2.94 -1.59 -5.71
C TYR A 151 -4.32 -1.58 -6.35
N LYS A 152 -4.70 -2.69 -6.96
CA LYS A 152 -6.04 -2.91 -7.53
C LYS A 152 -6.60 -4.21 -6.99
N ARG A 153 -7.88 -4.20 -6.61
CA ARG A 153 -8.57 -5.40 -6.15
C ARG A 153 -9.97 -5.49 -6.72
N TYR A 154 -10.29 -6.65 -7.24
CA TYR A 154 -11.62 -7.03 -7.72
C TYR A 154 -12.20 -8.06 -6.76
N ASN A 155 -13.42 -7.85 -6.30
CA ASN A 155 -14.10 -8.75 -5.38
C ASN A 155 -15.40 -9.25 -6.02
N LEU A 156 -15.68 -10.52 -5.83
CA LEU A 156 -16.98 -11.13 -6.13
C LEU A 156 -17.50 -11.80 -4.87
N ARG A 157 -18.77 -11.65 -4.57
CA ARG A 157 -19.44 -12.41 -3.54
C ARG A 157 -20.83 -12.78 -3.97
N THR A 158 -21.21 -14.05 -3.76
CA THR A 158 -22.54 -14.57 -4.01
C THR A 158 -22.99 -15.42 -2.83
N ASN A 159 -24.20 -15.20 -2.36
CA ASN A 159 -24.88 -16.04 -1.37
C ASN A 159 -26.25 -16.42 -1.93
N LEU A 160 -26.53 -17.70 -1.95
CA LEU A 160 -27.79 -18.29 -2.39
C LEU A 160 -28.34 -19.16 -1.25
N GLU A 161 -29.60 -18.95 -0.90
CA GLU A 161 -30.35 -19.84 -0.03
C GLU A 161 -31.59 -20.27 -0.80
N THR A 162 -31.82 -21.59 -0.93
CA THR A 162 -32.98 -22.13 -1.65
C THR A 162 -33.55 -23.34 -0.95
N GLN A 163 -34.86 -23.45 -0.98
CA GLN A 163 -35.57 -24.61 -0.51
C GLN A 163 -35.67 -25.63 -1.67
N LEU A 164 -34.84 -26.68 -1.63
CA LEU A 164 -34.84 -27.74 -2.65
C LEU A 164 -36.10 -28.61 -2.60
N ALA A 165 -36.59 -28.88 -1.39
CA ALA A 165 -37.81 -29.60 -1.13
C ALA A 165 -38.43 -29.11 0.18
N LYS A 166 -39.64 -29.54 0.52
CA LYS A 166 -40.40 -29.07 1.70
C LYS A 166 -39.59 -29.00 2.99
N ASN A 167 -38.64 -29.94 3.18
CA ASN A 167 -37.84 -30.03 4.40
C ASN A 167 -36.34 -29.87 4.17
N PHE A 168 -35.89 -29.59 2.94
CA PHE A 168 -34.50 -29.45 2.57
C PHE A 168 -34.18 -28.01 2.16
N GLN A 169 -33.21 -27.41 2.83
CA GLN A 169 -32.68 -26.10 2.50
C GLN A 169 -31.20 -26.20 2.13
N LEU A 170 -30.86 -25.66 0.96
CA LEU A 170 -29.49 -25.50 0.49
C LEU A 170 -29.05 -24.07 0.71
N SER A 171 -27.86 -23.90 1.23
CA SER A 171 -27.16 -22.58 1.25
C SER A 171 -25.82 -22.73 0.56
N LEU A 172 -25.52 -21.82 -0.37
CA LEU A 172 -24.27 -21.73 -1.10
C LEU A 172 -23.70 -20.32 -0.93
N GLY A 173 -22.45 -20.24 -0.52
CA GLY A 173 -21.70 -19.00 -0.46
C GLY A 173 -20.41 -19.12 -1.28
N ILE A 174 -20.17 -18.16 -2.15
CA ILE A 174 -18.92 -18.05 -2.90
C ILE A 174 -18.40 -16.62 -2.70
N ALA A 175 -17.16 -16.49 -2.31
CA ALA A 175 -16.46 -15.21 -2.28
C ALA A 175 -15.10 -15.37 -2.92
N GLY A 176 -14.71 -14.42 -3.76
CA GLY A 176 -13.41 -14.42 -4.40
C GLY A 176 -12.87 -13.01 -4.52
N ASN A 177 -11.56 -12.88 -4.50
CA ASN A 177 -10.91 -11.65 -4.84
C ASN A 177 -9.64 -11.88 -5.67
N VAL A 178 -9.34 -10.92 -6.52
CA VAL A 178 -8.10 -10.83 -7.29
C VAL A 178 -7.43 -9.52 -6.92
N GLY A 179 -6.26 -9.58 -6.33
CA GLY A 179 -5.41 -8.44 -5.99
C GLY A 179 -4.25 -8.31 -6.97
N LYS A 180 -3.93 -7.07 -7.35
CA LYS A 180 -2.71 -6.74 -8.10
C LYS A 180 -2.01 -5.60 -7.40
N ARG A 181 -0.76 -5.83 -6.99
CA ARG A 181 0.11 -4.81 -6.41
C ARG A 181 1.29 -4.60 -7.34
N GLU A 182 1.62 -3.35 -7.56
CA GLU A 182 2.79 -2.92 -8.34
C GLU A 182 3.62 -1.98 -7.48
N THR A 183 4.92 -2.22 -7.43
CA THR A 183 5.91 -1.38 -6.74
C THR A 183 7.19 -1.33 -7.57
N PRO A 184 8.06 -0.32 -7.38
CA PRO A 184 9.40 -0.33 -7.94
C PRO A 184 10.17 -1.59 -7.58
N GLY A 185 11.14 -1.97 -8.41
CA GLY A 185 11.99 -3.14 -8.19
C GLY A 185 12.92 -3.02 -6.99
N TYR A 186 13.25 -1.79 -6.62
CA TYR A 186 14.11 -1.50 -5.48
C TYR A 186 13.43 -1.94 -4.18
N ALA A 187 13.78 -3.13 -3.75
CA ALA A 187 13.61 -3.53 -2.38
C ALA A 187 14.90 -3.14 -1.67
N SER A 188 14.82 -2.19 -0.74
CA SER A 188 15.90 -1.67 0.08
C SER A 188 17.16 -2.54 0.12
N GLY A 189 18.36 -1.94 0.05
CA GLY A 189 19.64 -2.62 0.26
C GLY A 189 19.84 -3.21 1.66
N GLY A 190 18.76 -3.55 2.35
CA GLY A 190 18.77 -4.36 3.56
C GLY A 190 18.74 -5.84 3.21
N THR A 191 19.61 -6.60 3.83
CA THR A 191 19.77 -8.05 3.71
C THR A 191 18.54 -8.88 4.09
N ASP A 192 17.41 -8.28 4.42
CA ASP A 192 16.17 -8.95 4.76
C ASP A 192 15.32 -9.22 3.53
N SER A 193 15.70 -10.28 2.81
CA SER A 193 14.95 -10.84 1.68
C SER A 193 13.56 -11.39 2.08
N ASN A 194 13.17 -11.32 3.35
CA ASN A 194 11.97 -11.92 3.91
C ASN A 194 10.89 -10.92 4.33
N SER A 195 11.05 -9.61 4.12
CA SER A 195 9.94 -8.71 4.43
C SER A 195 8.90 -8.76 3.33
N GLU A 196 7.84 -9.50 3.57
CA GLU A 196 6.59 -9.52 2.79
C GLU A 196 5.88 -8.14 2.76
N LEU A 197 6.48 -7.16 3.39
CA LEU A 197 5.94 -5.83 3.58
C LEU A 197 6.38 -4.94 2.43
N GLY A 198 5.51 -4.73 1.47
CA GLY A 198 5.60 -3.62 0.51
C GLY A 198 5.75 -2.24 1.17
N GLU A 199 5.69 -2.19 2.48
CA GLU A 199 5.94 -1.05 3.35
C GLU A 199 7.41 -0.65 3.41
N GLN A 200 8.36 -1.59 3.32
CA GLN A 200 9.79 -1.26 3.41
C GLN A 200 10.31 -0.55 2.16
N GLY A 201 9.84 -0.91 0.97
CA GLY A 201 10.21 -0.20 -0.25
C GLY A 201 9.77 1.27 -0.22
N TRP A 202 8.56 1.54 0.26
CA TRP A 202 8.06 2.90 0.48
C TRP A 202 8.90 3.66 1.52
N LEU A 203 9.18 3.04 2.66
CA LEU A 203 9.96 3.66 3.73
C LEU A 203 11.40 3.95 3.28
N SER A 204 12.00 3.06 2.49
CA SER A 204 13.32 3.25 1.92
C SER A 204 13.37 4.45 0.97
N VAL A 205 12.38 4.60 0.09
CA VAL A 205 12.27 5.76 -0.81
C VAL A 205 12.08 7.05 0.00
N ALA A 206 11.22 7.03 1.02
CA ALA A 206 11.00 8.18 1.90
C ALA A 206 12.29 8.59 2.63
N HIS A 207 13.03 7.62 3.19
CA HIS A 207 14.31 7.87 3.84
C HIS A 207 15.34 8.45 2.86
N GLN A 208 15.49 7.86 1.68
CA GLN A 208 16.38 8.38 0.65
C GLN A 208 16.04 9.81 0.25
N THR A 209 14.73 10.13 0.13
CA THR A 209 14.26 11.47 -0.22
C THR A 209 14.69 12.52 0.80
N ILE A 210 14.60 12.19 2.10
CA ILE A 210 15.00 13.09 3.19
C ILE A 210 16.51 13.31 3.20
N MET A 211 17.28 12.31 2.76
CA MET A 211 18.75 12.37 2.75
C MET A 211 19.32 13.02 1.47
N MET A 212 18.49 13.37 0.49
CA MET A 212 18.95 14.05 -0.71
C MET A 212 19.40 15.48 -0.40
N HIS A 213 20.49 15.86 -1.05
CA HIS A 213 20.98 17.22 -0.94
C HIS A 213 20.22 18.14 -1.90
N PRO A 214 19.64 19.26 -1.42
CA PRO A 214 18.77 20.12 -2.22
C PRO A 214 19.50 20.88 -3.33
N TYR A 215 20.83 20.93 -3.31
CA TYR A 215 21.64 21.59 -4.32
C TYR A 215 21.96 20.69 -5.54
N LEU A 216 21.64 19.41 -5.48
CA LEU A 216 21.84 18.51 -6.61
C LEU A 216 20.66 18.65 -7.60
N PRO A 217 20.91 18.66 -8.92
CA PRO A 217 19.85 18.60 -9.92
C PRO A 217 19.15 17.24 -9.87
N GLU A 218 17.91 17.15 -10.39
CA GLU A 218 17.22 15.86 -10.49
C GLU A 218 18.00 14.86 -11.34
N THR A 219 18.51 15.35 -12.47
CA THR A 219 19.35 14.58 -13.40
C THR A 219 20.52 15.43 -13.86
N TYR A 220 21.66 14.79 -14.07
CA TYR A 220 22.83 15.39 -14.67
C TYR A 220 23.39 14.42 -15.70
N ASP A 221 23.66 14.91 -16.91
CA ASP A 221 24.12 14.11 -18.06
C ASP A 221 23.24 12.84 -18.31
N GLY A 222 21.94 12.99 -18.14
CA GLY A 222 20.96 11.93 -18.32
C GLY A 222 20.88 10.88 -17.20
N LEU A 223 21.63 11.05 -16.11
CA LEU A 223 21.61 10.18 -14.93
C LEU A 223 20.93 10.89 -13.77
N TYR A 224 20.16 10.14 -12.96
CA TYR A 224 19.63 10.68 -11.72
C TYR A 224 20.73 10.97 -10.72
N SER A 225 20.65 12.12 -10.06
CA SER A 225 21.60 12.48 -9.01
C SER A 225 21.45 11.59 -7.78
N ALA A 226 22.57 11.35 -7.12
CA ALA A 226 22.65 10.57 -5.89
C ALA A 226 23.52 11.23 -4.85
N THR A 227 23.24 10.92 -3.59
CA THR A 227 24.16 11.19 -2.48
C THR A 227 24.82 9.91 -2.03
N THR A 228 26.06 9.96 -1.59
CA THR A 228 26.74 8.84 -0.95
C THR A 228 26.34 8.81 0.53
N GLN A 229 25.82 7.67 0.99
CA GLN A 229 25.65 7.47 2.43
C GLN A 229 27.00 7.11 3.05
N ASN A 230 27.34 7.75 4.15
CA ASN A 230 28.48 7.36 4.97
C ASN A 230 28.30 5.86 5.36
N ASN A 231 29.24 5.00 4.96
CA ASN A 231 29.32 3.57 5.21
C ASN A 231 28.49 2.62 4.31
N THR A 232 27.83 3.05 3.27
CA THR A 232 27.24 2.11 2.29
C THR A 232 27.74 2.43 0.90
N SER A 233 28.08 1.39 0.14
CA SER A 233 28.51 1.50 -1.28
C SER A 233 27.33 1.78 -2.22
N LEU A 234 26.13 1.97 -1.68
CA LEU A 234 24.93 2.15 -2.48
C LEU A 234 24.61 3.64 -2.62
N PRO A 235 24.36 4.10 -3.84
CA PRO A 235 23.92 5.46 -4.07
C PRO A 235 22.53 5.67 -3.47
N ASN A 236 22.32 6.82 -2.85
CA ASN A 236 21.04 7.25 -2.33
C ASN A 236 20.38 8.14 -3.38
N SER A 237 19.54 7.55 -4.22
CA SER A 237 18.81 8.24 -5.28
C SER A 237 17.35 7.79 -5.31
N PRO A 238 16.43 8.54 -4.69
CA PRO A 238 15.02 8.17 -4.61
C PRO A 238 14.36 8.12 -5.98
N LEU A 239 14.72 9.02 -6.90
CA LEU A 239 14.15 9.07 -8.25
C LEU A 239 14.60 7.87 -9.09
N ALA A 240 15.91 7.54 -9.09
CA ALA A 240 16.38 6.34 -9.75
C ALA A 240 15.74 5.07 -9.17
N ALA A 241 15.58 5.01 -7.85
CA ALA A 241 14.91 3.89 -7.19
C ALA A 241 13.45 3.73 -7.66
N ILE A 242 12.74 4.83 -7.89
CA ILE A 242 11.33 4.79 -8.35
C ILE A 242 11.22 4.42 -9.83
N TYR A 243 12.08 4.97 -10.68
CA TYR A 243 11.87 4.93 -12.12
C TYR A 243 12.76 3.94 -12.88
N GLU A 244 13.94 3.60 -12.35
CA GLU A 244 14.93 2.78 -13.05
C GLU A 244 15.22 1.43 -12.41
N SER A 245 14.80 1.21 -11.17
CA SER A 245 15.10 -0.03 -10.43
C SER A 245 14.37 -1.27 -10.94
N GLY A 246 13.49 -1.14 -11.93
CA GLY A 246 12.64 -2.22 -12.40
C GLY A 246 11.27 -2.25 -11.70
N TYR A 247 10.72 -3.44 -11.47
CA TYR A 247 9.38 -3.57 -10.88
C TYR A 247 9.20 -4.83 -10.05
N LYS A 248 8.28 -4.77 -9.12
CA LYS A 248 7.73 -5.93 -8.41
C LYS A 248 6.21 -5.97 -8.60
N HIS A 249 5.73 -7.01 -9.26
CA HIS A 249 4.31 -7.29 -9.45
C HIS A 249 3.89 -8.46 -8.56
N THR A 250 2.90 -8.24 -7.71
CA THR A 250 2.29 -9.27 -6.89
C THR A 250 0.84 -9.45 -7.30
N ASN A 251 0.48 -10.64 -7.76
CA ASN A 251 -0.89 -11.01 -8.05
C ASN A 251 -1.35 -12.01 -7.00
N SER A 252 -2.47 -11.72 -6.33
CA SER A 252 -3.11 -12.61 -5.37
C SER A 252 -4.48 -13.04 -5.86
N PHE A 253 -4.84 -14.26 -5.56
CA PHE A 253 -6.19 -14.80 -5.79
C PHE A 253 -6.62 -15.55 -4.55
N ASP A 254 -7.79 -15.18 -4.02
CA ASP A 254 -8.45 -15.88 -2.93
C ASP A 254 -9.84 -16.32 -3.36
N LEU A 255 -10.17 -17.55 -3.07
CA LEU A 255 -11.49 -18.15 -3.27
C LEU A 255 -11.94 -18.79 -1.96
N GLN A 256 -13.12 -18.44 -1.51
CA GLN A 256 -13.78 -19.02 -0.35
C GLN A 256 -15.15 -19.54 -0.78
N THR A 257 -15.39 -20.80 -0.55
CA THR A 257 -16.65 -21.44 -0.92
C THR A 257 -17.20 -22.19 0.28
N ASN A 258 -18.47 -22.02 0.55
CA ASN A 258 -19.19 -22.82 1.52
C ASN A 258 -20.50 -23.32 0.96
N ILE A 259 -20.85 -24.55 1.30
CA ILE A 259 -22.10 -25.19 0.96
C ILE A 259 -22.68 -25.84 2.20
N SER A 260 -23.93 -25.62 2.48
CA SER A 260 -24.62 -26.34 3.56
C SER A 260 -25.98 -26.84 3.14
N LEU A 261 -26.30 -28.05 3.57
CA LEU A 261 -27.58 -28.69 3.40
C LEU A 261 -28.20 -28.88 4.78
N GLN A 262 -29.38 -28.35 4.98
CA GLN A 262 -30.16 -28.51 6.20
C GLN A 262 -31.42 -29.31 5.93
N TYR A 263 -31.67 -30.34 6.73
CA TYR A 263 -32.88 -31.13 6.70
C TYR A 263 -33.68 -30.90 8.00
N ASN A 264 -34.92 -30.44 7.86
CA ASN A 264 -35.83 -30.26 8.99
C ASN A 264 -36.65 -31.57 9.13
N VAL A 265 -36.49 -32.26 10.25
CA VAL A 265 -37.11 -33.57 10.49
C VAL A 265 -38.62 -33.41 10.71
N PRO A 266 -39.48 -33.87 9.80
CA PRO A 266 -40.91 -33.53 9.84
C PRO A 266 -41.69 -34.18 11.00
N TRP A 267 -41.21 -35.31 11.51
CA TRP A 267 -41.87 -36.05 12.61
C TRP A 267 -41.36 -35.65 14.01
N VAL A 268 -40.31 -34.84 14.11
CA VAL A 268 -39.81 -34.34 15.39
C VAL A 268 -39.76 -32.82 15.34
N LYS A 269 -40.77 -32.21 15.97
CA LYS A 269 -40.90 -30.74 15.92
C LYS A 269 -39.67 -30.04 16.52
N GLY A 270 -39.06 -29.20 15.72
CA GLY A 270 -37.90 -28.39 16.10
C GLY A 270 -36.54 -29.08 15.96
N LEU A 271 -36.50 -30.33 15.43
CA LEU A 271 -35.26 -31.02 15.12
C LEU A 271 -34.83 -30.70 13.69
N SER A 272 -33.60 -30.29 13.52
CA SER A 272 -32.95 -30.14 12.20
C SER A 272 -31.53 -30.68 12.23
N VAL A 273 -31.09 -31.23 11.09
CA VAL A 273 -29.74 -31.69 10.85
C VAL A 273 -29.13 -30.81 9.76
N LYS A 274 -27.95 -30.25 10.00
CA LYS A 274 -27.23 -29.40 9.05
C LYS A 274 -25.85 -29.98 8.80
N VAL A 275 -25.51 -30.18 7.54
CA VAL A 275 -24.16 -30.54 7.08
C VAL A 275 -23.58 -29.36 6.34
N THR A 276 -22.35 -29.02 6.62
CA THR A 276 -21.64 -27.91 5.97
C THR A 276 -20.28 -28.38 5.49
N GLY A 277 -19.95 -28.06 4.24
CA GLY A 277 -18.64 -28.19 3.64
C GLY A 277 -18.10 -26.80 3.28
N ALA A 278 -16.81 -26.61 3.43
CA ALA A 278 -16.10 -25.39 3.03
C ALA A 278 -14.84 -25.75 2.24
N TYR A 279 -14.52 -24.90 1.26
CA TYR A 279 -13.28 -24.98 0.50
C TYR A 279 -12.71 -23.59 0.32
N ASP A 280 -11.49 -23.41 0.81
CA ASP A 280 -10.75 -22.16 0.70
C ASP A 280 -9.46 -22.41 -0.09
N TYR A 281 -9.19 -21.51 -1.04
CA TYR A 281 -7.99 -21.55 -1.86
C TYR A 281 -7.38 -20.17 -1.95
N THR A 282 -6.10 -20.05 -1.60
CA THR A 282 -5.33 -18.81 -1.69
C THR A 282 -4.04 -19.07 -2.46
N THR A 283 -3.74 -18.20 -3.40
CA THR A 283 -2.48 -18.23 -4.13
C THR A 283 -1.93 -16.82 -4.32
N SER A 284 -0.63 -16.70 -4.32
CA SER A 284 0.08 -15.45 -4.62
C SER A 284 1.22 -15.73 -5.59
N HIS A 285 1.31 -14.91 -6.62
CA HIS A 285 2.37 -14.97 -7.62
C HIS A 285 3.12 -13.66 -7.65
N ASN A 286 4.44 -13.72 -7.44
CA ASN A 286 5.33 -12.57 -7.47
C ASN A 286 6.23 -12.64 -8.70
N LYS A 287 6.31 -11.52 -9.42
CA LYS A 287 7.27 -11.33 -10.51
C LYS A 287 8.11 -10.10 -10.18
N ASN A 288 9.40 -10.30 -10.02
CA ASN A 288 10.34 -9.23 -9.70
C ASN A 288 11.32 -9.09 -10.87
N LEU A 289 11.53 -7.86 -11.30
CA LEU A 289 12.62 -7.45 -12.15
C LEU A 289 13.43 -6.40 -11.42
N ASN A 290 14.67 -6.70 -11.08
CA ASN A 290 15.59 -5.74 -10.50
C ASN A 290 16.54 -5.31 -11.62
N THR A 291 16.49 -4.03 -11.95
CA THR A 291 17.36 -3.43 -12.98
C THR A 291 18.44 -2.63 -12.26
N PRO A 292 19.72 -2.93 -12.48
CA PRO A 292 20.79 -2.06 -12.03
C PRO A 292 20.72 -0.73 -12.76
N TYR A 293 20.97 0.36 -12.06
CA TYR A 293 20.98 1.70 -12.61
C TYR A 293 22.25 2.44 -12.20
N SER A 294 22.65 3.39 -13.04
CA SER A 294 23.76 4.30 -12.76
C SER A 294 23.24 5.63 -12.26
N THR A 295 24.01 6.29 -11.41
CA THR A 295 23.70 7.62 -10.87
C THR A 295 24.89 8.53 -11.01
N TYR A 296 24.61 9.81 -11.01
CA TYR A 296 25.62 10.89 -10.96
C TYR A 296 25.94 11.27 -9.52
#